data_9976b7f43cc2ad757934980fecc5a67a
#
_entry.id   9976b7f43cc2ad757934980fecc5a67a
#
_cell.length_a   1.000
_cell.length_b   1.000
_cell.length_c   1.000
_cell.angle_alpha   90.00
_cell.angle_beta   90.00
_cell.angle_gamma   90.00
#
_symmetry.space_group_name_H-M   'P 1'
#
loop_
_entity.id
_entity.type
_entity.pdbx_description
1 polymer ?
#
loop_
_entity_poly.entity_id
_entity_poly.type
_entity_poly.pdbx_seq_one_letter_code
_entity_poly.pdbx_strand_id
1 'polypeptide(L)'
;MPDVPTDSPAVGSIVMNMAANILGLDNAATPMGLKAMEQLQEHNPEKDTASNAEIMFIVINSSSVTVLPISVLMYRHLQGSANPGAVFVPILLATACSTLAGFLAVAFVQKLKIFNRTVLTYLLGLAGVVCGLCAFFYHLSPEARLNYSETFGSALILFFIALFLIAGSVKRLNLYETFIEGAKGGFQIAVQIIPYLVAMLTAIAVLRYSGVLDGVVWCFGKFFASLGIDTGFIPALPTALMKPLSGNGARAMMLEAIQNYGADSFPAFVSSVMQGSTETTLYVIALYFGAVKIAQTRHAVPCALFADFVGITAAIVFSYLFYESI
;
A
#
# COMPACT_ATOMS: atom_id res chain seq x y z
N MET A 1 10.53 4.67 18.39
CA MET A 1 11.57 3.64 18.57
C MET A 1 12.48 4.09 19.71
N PRO A 2 12.16 3.74 20.96
CA PRO A 2 12.91 4.25 22.13
C PRO A 2 14.34 3.71 22.21
N ASP A 3 14.60 2.56 21.58
CA ASP A 3 15.88 1.86 21.66
C ASP A 3 16.90 2.38 20.61
N VAL A 4 16.51 3.33 19.75
CA VAL A 4 17.37 3.91 18.70
C VAL A 4 17.77 5.33 19.12
N PRO A 5 19.08 5.64 19.22
CA PRO A 5 19.54 7.00 19.47
C PRO A 5 19.03 7.99 18.41
N THR A 6 18.66 9.19 18.83
CA THR A 6 18.10 10.22 17.95
C THR A 6 19.07 10.72 16.88
N ASP A 7 20.36 10.59 17.13
CA ASP A 7 21.47 10.93 16.25
C ASP A 7 21.95 9.76 15.38
N SER A 8 21.30 8.59 15.53
CA SER A 8 21.64 7.41 14.72
C SER A 8 21.35 7.65 13.23
N PRO A 9 22.26 7.25 12.34
CA PRO A 9 22.06 7.29 10.88
C PRO A 9 20.80 6.52 10.43
N ALA A 10 20.36 5.51 11.22
CA ALA A 10 19.16 4.74 10.96
C ALA A 10 17.91 5.63 10.82
N VAL A 11 17.80 6.70 11.63
CA VAL A 11 16.67 7.63 11.57
C VAL A 11 16.56 8.27 10.19
N GLY A 12 17.67 8.72 9.63
CA GLY A 12 17.71 9.30 8.29
C GLY A 12 17.29 8.31 7.20
N SER A 13 17.80 7.07 7.25
CA SER A 13 17.47 6.02 6.29
C SER A 13 16.00 5.58 6.39
N ILE A 14 15.44 5.50 7.61
CA ILE A 14 14.02 5.23 7.85
C ILE A 14 13.15 6.33 7.23
N VAL A 15 13.48 7.60 7.49
CA VAL A 15 12.71 8.74 6.94
C VAL A 15 12.75 8.74 5.41
N MET A 16 13.90 8.47 4.80
CA MET A 16 14.02 8.39 3.35
C MET A 16 13.23 7.22 2.76
N ASN A 17 13.27 6.05 3.40
CA ASN A 17 12.46 4.90 2.99
C ASN A 17 10.96 5.21 3.08
N MET A 18 10.51 5.78 4.20
CA MET A 18 9.10 6.13 4.38
C MET A 18 8.65 7.22 3.39
N ALA A 19 9.48 8.23 3.12
CA ALA A 19 9.18 9.24 2.12
C ALA A 19 9.04 8.64 0.71
N ALA A 20 9.90 7.69 0.35
CA ALA A 20 9.80 6.99 -0.93
C ALA A 20 8.50 6.17 -1.03
N ASN A 21 8.11 5.45 0.02
CA ASN A 21 6.85 4.70 0.06
C ASN A 21 5.63 5.64 -0.03
N ILE A 22 5.61 6.73 0.73
CA ILE A 22 4.54 7.74 0.69
C ILE A 22 4.35 8.29 -0.74
N LEU A 23 5.44 8.49 -1.46
CA LEU A 23 5.43 8.99 -2.84
C LEU A 23 5.20 7.88 -3.89
N GLY A 24 4.99 6.62 -3.48
CA GLY A 24 4.80 5.49 -4.40
C GLY A 24 6.05 5.16 -5.23
N LEU A 25 7.24 5.44 -4.70
CA LEU A 25 8.53 5.20 -5.34
C LEU A 25 9.13 3.85 -4.87
N ASP A 26 8.39 2.76 -5.08
CA ASP A 26 8.69 1.41 -4.58
C ASP A 26 10.16 0.99 -4.76
N ASN A 27 10.73 1.31 -5.93
CA ASN A 27 12.11 0.94 -6.27
C ASN A 27 13.17 1.77 -5.51
N ALA A 28 12.86 3.00 -5.14
CA ALA A 28 13.74 3.84 -4.33
C ALA A 28 13.60 3.49 -2.83
N ALA A 29 12.45 3.00 -2.41
CA ALA A 29 12.18 2.62 -1.03
C ALA A 29 13.04 1.44 -0.58
N THR A 30 13.17 0.40 -1.40
CA THR A 30 13.88 -0.84 -1.04
C THR A 30 15.35 -0.63 -0.63
N PRO A 31 16.21 0.05 -1.40
CA PRO A 31 17.61 0.27 -0.98
C PRO A 31 17.71 1.08 0.32
N MET A 32 16.83 2.06 0.53
CA MET A 32 16.81 2.86 1.75
C MET A 32 16.36 2.04 2.95
N GLY A 33 15.39 1.14 2.75
CA GLY A 33 14.92 0.21 3.78
C GLY A 33 15.98 -0.82 4.18
N LEU A 34 16.71 -1.37 3.23
CA LEU A 34 17.85 -2.27 3.50
C LEU A 34 18.91 -1.56 4.33
N LYS A 35 19.28 -0.34 3.94
CA LYS A 35 20.23 0.47 4.70
C LYS A 35 19.73 0.80 6.10
N ALA A 36 18.42 1.09 6.25
CA ALA A 36 17.82 1.33 7.56
C ALA A 36 17.92 0.07 8.45
N MET A 37 17.64 -1.11 7.89
CA MET A 37 17.77 -2.39 8.61
C MET A 37 19.21 -2.68 9.03
N GLU A 38 20.20 -2.49 8.16
CA GLU A 38 21.60 -2.65 8.52
C GLU A 38 21.99 -1.76 9.70
N GLN A 39 21.58 -0.49 9.66
CA GLN A 39 21.88 0.46 10.73
C GLN A 39 21.11 0.20 12.02
N LEU A 40 19.88 -0.33 11.96
CA LEU A 40 19.13 -0.77 13.13
C LEU A 40 19.78 -2.01 13.75
N GLN A 41 20.26 -2.93 12.92
CA GLN A 41 20.93 -4.15 13.34
C GLN A 41 22.25 -3.87 14.10
N GLU A 42 22.91 -2.74 13.83
CA GLU A 42 24.08 -2.33 14.64
C GLU A 42 23.73 -2.14 16.12
N HIS A 43 22.54 -1.62 16.39
CA HIS A 43 22.03 -1.37 17.75
C HIS A 43 21.34 -2.60 18.38
N ASN A 44 21.10 -3.66 17.59
CA ASN A 44 20.45 -4.87 18.09
C ASN A 44 21.42 -5.76 18.87
N PRO A 45 21.18 -6.06 20.16
CA PRO A 45 22.05 -6.93 20.96
C PRO A 45 21.95 -8.41 20.54
N GLU A 46 20.78 -8.85 20.04
CA GLU A 46 20.52 -10.22 19.64
C GLU A 46 20.45 -10.31 18.11
N LYS A 47 21.57 -10.68 17.46
CA LYS A 47 21.74 -10.56 16.00
C LYS A 47 20.84 -11.47 15.16
N ASP A 48 20.34 -12.56 15.69
CA ASP A 48 19.43 -13.51 15.03
C ASP A 48 17.93 -13.27 15.34
N THR A 49 17.63 -12.38 16.28
CA THR A 49 16.30 -12.10 16.78
C THR A 49 15.93 -10.65 16.52
N ALA A 50 14.75 -10.40 15.95
CA ALA A 50 14.30 -9.05 15.63
C ALA A 50 14.14 -8.17 16.88
N SER A 51 14.77 -7.00 16.89
CA SER A 51 14.60 -5.98 17.94
C SER A 51 13.24 -5.27 17.83
N ASN A 52 12.83 -4.59 18.88
CA ASN A 52 11.58 -3.83 18.88
C ASN A 52 11.57 -2.72 17.81
N ALA A 53 12.71 -2.07 17.58
CA ALA A 53 12.85 -1.02 16.59
C ALA A 53 12.71 -1.56 15.16
N GLU A 54 13.35 -2.68 14.87
CA GLU A 54 13.24 -3.36 13.56
C GLU A 54 11.82 -3.83 13.28
N ILE A 55 11.15 -4.44 14.27
CA ILE A 55 9.75 -4.85 14.15
C ILE A 55 8.85 -3.65 13.85
N MET A 56 9.00 -2.55 14.58
CA MET A 56 8.24 -1.32 14.36
C MET A 56 8.48 -0.78 12.94
N PHE A 57 9.74 -0.74 12.49
CA PHE A 57 10.09 -0.29 11.15
C PHE A 57 9.43 -1.15 10.07
N ILE A 58 9.53 -2.48 10.19
CA ILE A 58 8.93 -3.42 9.22
C ILE A 58 7.41 -3.28 9.15
N VAL A 59 6.73 -3.21 10.30
CA VAL A 59 5.26 -3.13 10.33
C VAL A 59 4.77 -1.80 9.75
N ILE A 60 5.43 -0.68 10.05
CA ILE A 60 5.08 0.61 9.47
C ILE A 60 5.38 0.62 7.96
N ASN A 61 6.48 -0.01 7.52
CA ASN A 61 6.84 -0.11 6.11
C ASN A 61 5.80 -0.93 5.32
N SER A 62 5.38 -2.09 5.85
CA SER A 62 4.40 -2.96 5.19
C SER A 62 2.98 -2.38 5.18
N SER A 63 2.63 -1.51 6.13
CA SER A 63 1.34 -0.83 6.22
C SER A 63 1.35 0.62 5.70
N SER A 64 2.42 1.02 5.03
CA SER A 64 2.78 2.39 4.67
C SER A 64 1.64 3.19 4.01
N VAL A 65 1.45 4.43 4.48
CA VAL A 65 0.54 5.37 3.83
C VAL A 65 1.05 5.68 2.43
N THR A 66 0.25 5.37 1.42
CA THR A 66 0.55 5.69 0.02
C THR A 66 -0.23 6.93 -0.40
N VAL A 67 0.48 8.04 -0.60
CA VAL A 67 -0.12 9.31 -1.05
C VAL A 67 -0.22 9.34 -2.57
N LEU A 68 0.69 8.69 -3.30
CA LEU A 68 0.67 8.64 -4.76
C LEU A 68 0.61 7.18 -5.24
N PRO A 69 -0.58 6.55 -5.38
CA PRO A 69 -0.72 5.18 -5.88
C PRO A 69 -0.59 5.14 -7.41
N ILE A 70 0.53 5.66 -7.95
CA ILE A 70 0.76 5.89 -9.39
C ILE A 70 0.55 4.62 -10.19
N SER A 71 1.06 3.48 -9.71
CA SER A 71 0.95 2.20 -10.43
C SER A 71 -0.50 1.76 -10.61
N VAL A 72 -1.34 1.89 -9.58
CA VAL A 72 -2.77 1.53 -9.66
C VAL A 72 -3.50 2.43 -10.65
N LEU A 73 -3.29 3.75 -10.56
CA LEU A 73 -3.91 4.72 -11.47
C LEU A 73 -3.51 4.48 -12.92
N MET A 74 -2.23 4.21 -13.16
CA MET A 74 -1.70 3.89 -14.49
C MET A 74 -2.34 2.63 -15.06
N TYR A 75 -2.44 1.54 -14.30
CA TYR A 75 -3.06 0.31 -14.79
C TYR A 75 -4.54 0.50 -15.08
N ARG A 76 -5.30 1.20 -14.25
CA ARG A 76 -6.70 1.53 -14.52
C ARG A 76 -6.85 2.34 -15.82
N HIS A 77 -5.99 3.35 -16.02
CA HIS A 77 -5.98 4.13 -17.26
C HIS A 77 -5.67 3.27 -18.48
N LEU A 78 -4.64 2.44 -18.43
CA LEU A 78 -4.26 1.54 -19.54
C LEU A 78 -5.33 0.50 -19.86
N GLN A 79 -6.16 0.12 -18.90
CA GLN A 79 -7.29 -0.80 -19.08
C GLN A 79 -8.60 -0.09 -19.48
N GLY A 80 -8.55 1.20 -19.77
CA GLY A 80 -9.67 1.95 -20.32
C GLY A 80 -10.69 2.45 -19.29
N SER A 81 -10.31 2.61 -18.02
CA SER A 81 -11.16 3.27 -17.01
C SER A 81 -11.46 4.71 -17.42
N ALA A 82 -12.71 5.13 -17.33
CA ALA A 82 -13.12 6.51 -17.57
C ALA A 82 -12.64 7.46 -16.46
N ASN A 83 -12.56 6.95 -15.23
CA ASN A 83 -12.14 7.70 -14.04
C ASN A 83 -11.04 6.94 -13.27
N PRO A 84 -9.78 6.88 -13.78
CA PRO A 84 -8.70 6.14 -13.14
C PRO A 84 -8.39 6.61 -11.73
N GLY A 85 -8.51 7.91 -11.48
CA GLY A 85 -8.23 8.55 -10.20
C GLY A 85 -9.33 8.40 -9.15
N ALA A 86 -10.50 7.85 -9.48
CA ALA A 86 -11.59 7.66 -8.54
C ALA A 86 -11.21 6.84 -7.29
N VAL A 87 -10.25 5.92 -7.41
CA VAL A 87 -9.74 5.09 -6.32
C VAL A 87 -8.71 5.78 -5.42
N PHE A 88 -8.32 7.01 -5.74
CA PHE A 88 -7.24 7.73 -5.06
C PHE A 88 -7.52 7.93 -3.56
N VAL A 89 -8.64 8.58 -3.23
CA VAL A 89 -9.00 8.85 -1.82
C VAL A 89 -9.30 7.56 -1.06
N PRO A 90 -10.07 6.59 -1.58
CA PRO A 90 -10.22 5.28 -0.95
C PRO A 90 -8.91 4.59 -0.60
N ILE A 91 -7.90 4.61 -1.49
CA ILE A 91 -6.57 4.05 -1.22
C ILE A 91 -5.89 4.81 -0.09
N LEU A 92 -5.88 6.14 -0.14
CA LEU A 92 -5.28 6.98 0.89
C LEU A 92 -5.88 6.69 2.27
N LEU A 93 -7.21 6.59 2.37
CA LEU A 93 -7.91 6.27 3.61
C LEU A 93 -7.61 4.85 4.09
N ALA A 94 -7.60 3.86 3.19
CA ALA A 94 -7.32 2.48 3.53
C ALA A 94 -5.88 2.29 4.04
N THR A 95 -4.89 2.90 3.39
CA THR A 95 -3.47 2.87 3.83
C THR A 95 -3.28 3.58 5.17
N ALA A 96 -3.97 4.69 5.41
CA ALA A 96 -3.93 5.38 6.69
C ALA A 96 -4.49 4.51 7.84
N CYS A 97 -5.62 3.81 7.60
CA CYS A 97 -6.18 2.86 8.57
C CYS A 97 -5.25 1.68 8.82
N SER A 98 -4.63 1.11 7.78
CA SER A 98 -3.65 0.04 7.90
C SER A 98 -2.45 0.46 8.74
N THR A 99 -1.88 1.64 8.46
CA THR A 99 -0.72 2.18 9.20
C THR A 99 -1.06 2.47 10.66
N LEU A 100 -2.23 3.05 10.94
CA LEU A 100 -2.70 3.25 12.32
C LEU A 100 -2.83 1.91 13.05
N ALA A 101 -3.44 0.92 12.42
CA ALA A 101 -3.63 -0.41 13.01
C ALA A 101 -2.30 -1.11 13.26
N GLY A 102 -1.37 -1.08 12.30
CA GLY A 102 -0.04 -1.65 12.44
C GLY A 102 0.75 -0.99 13.58
N PHE A 103 0.76 0.34 13.62
CA PHE A 103 1.40 1.08 14.71
C PHE A 103 0.80 0.72 16.08
N LEU A 104 -0.54 0.71 16.20
CA LEU A 104 -1.22 0.38 17.45
C LEU A 104 -0.99 -1.06 17.87
N ALA A 105 -0.98 -2.02 16.94
CA ALA A 105 -0.69 -3.42 17.24
C ALA A 105 0.72 -3.59 17.82
N VAL A 106 1.74 -3.00 17.17
CA VAL A 106 3.12 -3.05 17.68
C VAL A 106 3.24 -2.31 19.01
N ALA A 107 2.65 -1.14 19.12
CA ALA A 107 2.69 -0.35 20.36
C ALA A 107 2.04 -1.08 21.53
N PHE A 108 0.96 -1.82 21.29
CA PHE A 108 0.30 -2.65 22.30
C PHE A 108 1.18 -3.82 22.76
N VAL A 109 1.75 -4.57 21.80
CA VAL A 109 2.61 -5.73 22.11
C VAL A 109 3.90 -5.30 22.80
N GLN A 110 4.52 -4.20 22.34
CA GLN A 110 5.75 -3.66 22.93
C GLN A 110 5.52 -2.80 24.19
N LYS A 111 4.26 -2.62 24.61
CA LYS A 111 3.87 -1.79 25.77
C LYS A 111 4.45 -0.37 25.71
N LEU A 112 4.45 0.22 24.50
CA LEU A 112 4.94 1.58 24.32
C LEU A 112 4.05 2.60 25.04
N LYS A 113 4.67 3.66 25.56
CA LYS A 113 3.93 4.78 26.19
C LYS A 113 3.24 5.64 25.11
N ILE A 114 2.09 5.18 24.62
CA ILE A 114 1.31 5.86 23.56
C ILE A 114 0.77 7.21 24.07
N PHE A 115 0.53 7.36 25.37
CA PHE A 115 0.02 8.60 26.01
C PHE A 115 1.07 9.71 26.14
N ASN A 116 2.18 9.64 25.42
CA ASN A 116 3.07 10.78 25.25
C ASN A 116 2.39 11.84 24.37
N ARG A 117 2.45 13.12 24.76
CA ARG A 117 1.84 14.25 24.03
C ARG A 117 2.18 14.23 22.53
N THR A 118 3.44 13.99 22.19
CA THR A 118 3.90 13.96 20.81
C THR A 118 3.23 12.83 20.02
N VAL A 119 3.27 11.59 20.52
CA VAL A 119 2.67 10.43 19.84
C VAL A 119 1.16 10.61 19.72
N LEU A 120 0.51 11.05 20.80
CA LEU A 120 -0.94 11.28 20.81
C LEU A 120 -1.36 12.38 19.82
N THR A 121 -0.59 13.46 19.71
CA THR A 121 -0.88 14.53 18.72
C THR A 121 -0.83 14.01 17.29
N TYR A 122 0.19 13.22 16.91
CA TYR A 122 0.28 12.63 15.58
C TYR A 122 -0.82 11.60 15.32
N LEU A 123 -1.13 10.73 16.27
CA LEU A 123 -2.20 9.74 16.15
C LEU A 123 -3.58 10.41 15.99
N LEU A 124 -3.89 11.38 16.87
CA LEU A 124 -5.14 12.13 16.79
C LEU A 124 -5.19 12.99 15.52
N GLY A 125 -4.06 13.56 15.09
CA GLY A 125 -3.96 14.30 13.85
C GLY A 125 -4.29 13.42 12.64
N LEU A 126 -3.66 12.25 12.52
CA LEU A 126 -3.93 11.31 11.42
C LEU A 126 -5.38 10.77 11.48
N ALA A 127 -5.85 10.37 12.65
CA ALA A 127 -7.23 9.93 12.84
C ALA A 127 -8.23 11.06 12.51
N GLY A 128 -7.93 12.29 12.91
CA GLY A 128 -8.74 13.48 12.61
C GLY A 128 -8.81 13.77 11.10
N VAL A 129 -7.70 13.62 10.37
CA VAL A 129 -7.68 13.73 8.92
C VAL A 129 -8.54 12.65 8.27
N VAL A 130 -8.37 11.39 8.68
CA VAL A 130 -9.19 10.27 8.16
C VAL A 130 -10.67 10.51 8.44
N CYS A 131 -11.05 10.82 9.68
CA CYS A 131 -12.43 11.09 10.05
C CYS A 131 -13.01 12.33 9.32
N GLY A 132 -12.20 13.39 9.17
CA GLY A 132 -12.60 14.60 8.46
C GLY A 132 -12.84 14.36 6.98
N LEU A 133 -11.96 13.61 6.32
CA LEU A 133 -12.16 13.19 4.93
C LEU A 133 -13.39 12.28 4.79
N CYS A 134 -13.57 11.30 5.68
CA CYS A 134 -14.75 10.43 5.66
C CYS A 134 -16.04 11.24 5.82
N ALA A 135 -16.09 12.18 6.77
CA ALA A 135 -17.25 13.04 6.98
C ALA A 135 -17.51 13.94 5.77
N PHE A 136 -16.47 14.53 5.18
CA PHE A 136 -16.59 15.35 3.98
C PHE A 136 -17.19 14.56 2.81
N PHE A 137 -16.60 13.41 2.50
CA PHE A 137 -17.05 12.58 1.38
C PHE A 137 -18.43 11.94 1.64
N TYR A 138 -18.78 11.63 2.89
CA TYR A 138 -20.10 11.08 3.23
C TYR A 138 -21.26 12.00 2.84
N HIS A 139 -21.06 13.32 2.94
CA HIS A 139 -22.09 14.32 2.60
C HIS A 139 -22.19 14.64 1.09
N LEU A 140 -21.29 14.10 0.27
CA LEU A 140 -21.31 14.30 -1.18
C LEU A 140 -22.17 13.24 -1.89
N SER A 141 -22.70 13.60 -3.06
CA SER A 141 -23.33 12.62 -3.96
C SER A 141 -22.29 11.62 -4.50
N PRO A 142 -22.69 10.39 -4.89
CA PRO A 142 -21.76 9.39 -5.41
C PRO A 142 -20.89 9.89 -6.59
N GLU A 143 -21.52 10.57 -7.56
CA GLU A 143 -20.78 11.17 -8.68
C GLU A 143 -19.76 12.22 -8.23
N ALA A 144 -20.14 13.07 -7.26
CA ALA A 144 -19.23 14.07 -6.72
C ALA A 144 -18.05 13.43 -5.99
N ARG A 145 -18.25 12.33 -5.25
CA ARG A 145 -17.19 11.60 -4.56
C ARG A 145 -16.13 11.12 -5.55
N LEU A 146 -16.53 10.47 -6.64
CA LEU A 146 -15.63 9.98 -7.68
C LEU A 146 -14.88 11.12 -8.35
N ASN A 147 -15.59 12.19 -8.78
CA ASN A 147 -14.99 13.34 -9.45
C ASN A 147 -14.00 14.11 -8.55
N TYR A 148 -14.34 14.32 -7.27
CA TYR A 148 -13.42 14.97 -6.33
C TYR A 148 -12.20 14.10 -6.04
N SER A 149 -12.37 12.77 -5.89
CA SER A 149 -11.24 11.86 -5.71
C SER A 149 -10.28 11.90 -6.89
N GLU A 150 -10.80 11.86 -8.13
CA GLU A 150 -10.02 11.96 -9.35
C GLU A 150 -9.32 13.31 -9.50
N THR A 151 -10.05 14.40 -9.29
CA THR A 151 -9.50 15.76 -9.38
C THR A 151 -8.38 15.95 -8.35
N PHE A 152 -8.61 15.51 -7.12
CA PHE A 152 -7.61 15.63 -6.05
C PHE A 152 -6.35 14.79 -6.36
N GLY A 153 -6.52 13.56 -6.83
CA GLY A 153 -5.40 12.70 -7.23
C GLY A 153 -4.58 13.31 -8.37
N SER A 154 -5.25 13.78 -9.43
CA SER A 154 -4.61 14.42 -10.59
C SER A 154 -3.90 15.72 -10.21
N ALA A 155 -4.53 16.56 -9.39
CA ALA A 155 -3.94 17.80 -8.91
C ALA A 155 -2.69 17.54 -8.05
N LEU A 156 -2.72 16.51 -7.20
CA LEU A 156 -1.58 16.15 -6.36
C LEU A 156 -0.40 15.63 -7.17
N ILE A 157 -0.65 14.78 -8.18
CA ILE A 157 0.39 14.31 -9.10
C ILE A 157 1.02 15.50 -9.82
N LEU A 158 0.21 16.40 -10.38
CA LEU A 158 0.70 17.59 -11.06
C LEU A 158 1.50 18.50 -10.12
N PHE A 159 1.05 18.65 -8.87
CA PHE A 159 1.76 19.40 -7.84
C PHE A 159 3.17 18.84 -7.58
N PHE A 160 3.32 17.52 -7.41
CA PHE A 160 4.64 16.91 -7.20
C PHE A 160 5.53 17.02 -8.44
N ILE A 161 4.99 16.85 -9.65
CA ILE A 161 5.75 17.07 -10.88
C ILE A 161 6.28 18.50 -10.92
N ALA A 162 5.41 19.49 -10.70
CA ALA A 162 5.79 20.90 -10.68
C ALA A 162 6.81 21.19 -9.57
N LEU A 163 6.63 20.63 -8.38
CA LEU A 163 7.54 20.78 -7.25
C LEU A 163 8.96 20.28 -7.58
N PHE A 164 9.07 19.10 -8.19
CA PHE A 164 10.37 18.53 -8.58
C PHE A 164 11.04 19.36 -9.69
N LEU A 165 10.28 19.83 -10.68
CA LEU A 165 10.80 20.70 -11.73
C LEU A 165 11.29 22.04 -11.18
N ILE A 166 10.53 22.67 -10.29
CA ILE A 166 10.91 23.92 -9.62
C ILE A 166 12.16 23.70 -8.75
N ALA A 167 12.18 22.66 -7.92
CA ALA A 167 13.30 22.36 -7.04
C ALA A 167 14.58 22.07 -7.83
N GLY A 168 14.50 21.33 -8.92
CA GLY A 168 15.62 21.05 -9.83
C GLY A 168 16.12 22.33 -10.53
N SER A 169 15.20 23.20 -10.97
CA SER A 169 15.51 24.48 -11.59
C SER A 169 16.25 25.42 -10.60
N VAL A 170 15.76 25.51 -9.37
CA VAL A 170 16.41 26.31 -8.30
C VAL A 170 17.82 25.79 -8.02
N LYS A 171 18.03 24.48 -8.05
CA LYS A 171 19.35 23.85 -7.91
C LYS A 171 20.20 23.91 -9.17
N ARG A 172 19.72 24.53 -10.24
CA ARG A 172 20.38 24.65 -11.55
C ARG A 172 20.80 23.29 -12.16
N LEU A 173 19.99 22.25 -11.93
CA LEU A 173 20.20 20.93 -12.54
C LEU A 173 19.79 20.96 -14.01
N ASN A 174 20.44 20.16 -14.84
CA ASN A 174 19.96 19.89 -16.21
C ASN A 174 18.71 18.98 -16.10
N LEU A 175 17.54 19.62 -16.07
CA LEU A 175 16.26 18.93 -15.86
C LEU A 175 15.99 17.85 -16.90
N TYR A 176 16.33 18.13 -18.16
CA TYR A 176 16.10 17.18 -19.25
C TYR A 176 16.96 15.93 -19.11
N GLU A 177 18.26 16.07 -18.89
CA GLU A 177 19.15 14.92 -18.71
C GLU A 177 18.83 14.14 -17.44
N THR A 178 18.54 14.81 -16.33
CA THR A 178 18.12 14.17 -15.08
C THR A 178 16.84 13.38 -15.25
N PHE A 179 15.86 13.92 -16.00
CA PHE A 179 14.62 13.21 -16.33
C PHE A 179 14.88 11.97 -17.19
N ILE A 180 15.70 12.10 -18.24
CA ILE A 180 16.04 10.98 -19.13
C ILE A 180 16.77 9.87 -18.40
N GLU A 181 17.68 10.21 -17.48
CA GLU A 181 18.39 9.22 -16.66
C GLU A 181 17.42 8.47 -15.74
N GLY A 182 16.51 9.18 -15.06
CA GLY A 182 15.45 8.57 -14.29
C GLY A 182 14.51 7.68 -15.12
N ALA A 183 14.13 8.13 -16.31
CA ALA A 183 13.28 7.38 -17.22
C ALA A 183 13.93 6.08 -17.71
N LYS A 184 15.26 6.09 -17.99
CA LYS A 184 16.02 4.86 -18.33
C LYS A 184 15.96 3.83 -17.19
N GLY A 185 16.11 4.28 -15.93
CA GLY A 185 15.95 3.41 -14.77
C GLY A 185 14.55 2.80 -14.68
N GLY A 186 13.51 3.58 -14.90
CA GLY A 186 12.12 3.11 -14.96
C GLY A 186 11.88 2.08 -16.07
N PHE A 187 12.48 2.27 -17.24
CA PHE A 187 12.40 1.31 -18.35
C PHE A 187 13.05 -0.04 -18.00
N GLN A 188 14.21 -0.02 -17.36
CA GLN A 188 14.87 -1.26 -16.90
C GLN A 188 14.00 -2.07 -15.95
N ILE A 189 13.34 -1.39 -15.01
CA ILE A 189 12.41 -2.01 -14.07
C ILE A 189 11.19 -2.59 -14.81
N ALA A 190 10.63 -1.87 -15.78
CA ALA A 190 9.51 -2.36 -16.58
C ALA A 190 9.89 -3.67 -17.30
N VAL A 191 11.06 -3.73 -17.91
CA VAL A 191 11.56 -4.95 -18.57
C VAL A 191 11.73 -6.11 -17.58
N GLN A 192 12.23 -5.86 -16.37
CA GLN A 192 12.38 -6.89 -15.34
C GLN A 192 11.02 -7.43 -14.84
N ILE A 193 9.97 -6.60 -14.78
CA ILE A 193 8.65 -7.01 -14.28
C ILE A 193 7.87 -7.83 -15.31
N ILE A 194 8.06 -7.61 -16.62
CA ILE A 194 7.30 -8.28 -17.69
C ILE A 194 7.26 -9.81 -17.54
N PRO A 195 8.39 -10.54 -17.36
CA PRO A 195 8.35 -12.00 -17.22
C PRO A 195 7.52 -12.48 -16.03
N TYR A 196 7.60 -11.76 -14.91
CA TYR A 196 6.81 -12.09 -13.72
C TYR A 196 5.30 -11.86 -13.94
N LEU A 197 4.94 -10.76 -14.61
CA LEU A 197 3.53 -10.50 -14.96
C LEU A 197 2.99 -11.56 -15.92
N VAL A 198 3.75 -11.93 -16.96
CA VAL A 198 3.34 -12.98 -17.90
C VAL A 198 3.14 -14.31 -17.16
N ALA A 199 4.09 -14.72 -16.32
CA ALA A 199 3.99 -15.96 -15.56
C ALA A 199 2.76 -15.94 -14.61
N MET A 200 2.55 -14.83 -13.89
CA MET A 200 1.43 -14.70 -12.95
C MET A 200 0.07 -14.66 -13.67
N LEU A 201 -0.05 -13.89 -14.75
CA LEU A 201 -1.30 -13.85 -15.53
C LEU A 201 -1.62 -15.21 -16.15
N THR A 202 -0.61 -15.95 -16.61
CA THR A 202 -0.79 -17.32 -17.12
C THR A 202 -1.26 -18.25 -16.01
N ALA A 203 -0.64 -18.20 -14.82
CA ALA A 203 -1.07 -19.01 -13.68
C ALA A 203 -2.51 -18.69 -13.24
N ILE A 204 -2.88 -17.40 -13.22
CA ILE A 204 -4.24 -16.96 -12.90
C ILE A 204 -5.23 -17.44 -13.95
N ALA A 205 -4.89 -17.36 -15.24
CA ALA A 205 -5.72 -17.88 -16.31
C ALA A 205 -5.98 -19.39 -16.11
N VAL A 206 -4.94 -20.18 -15.79
CA VAL A 206 -5.10 -21.62 -15.47
C VAL A 206 -6.02 -21.83 -14.27
N LEU A 207 -5.86 -21.05 -13.18
CA LEU A 207 -6.72 -21.14 -11.99
C LEU A 207 -8.19 -20.79 -12.32
N ARG A 208 -8.42 -19.83 -13.20
CA ARG A 208 -9.78 -19.48 -13.64
C ARG A 208 -10.38 -20.56 -14.52
N TYR A 209 -9.69 -20.98 -15.57
CA TYR A 209 -10.18 -22.04 -16.46
C TYR A 209 -10.37 -23.38 -15.77
N SER A 210 -9.62 -23.67 -14.71
CA SER A 210 -9.83 -24.88 -13.88
C SER A 210 -11.04 -24.77 -12.95
N GLY A 211 -11.67 -23.62 -12.83
CA GLY A 211 -12.78 -23.36 -11.91
C GLY A 211 -12.36 -23.22 -10.43
N VAL A 212 -11.07 -23.35 -10.11
CA VAL A 212 -10.58 -23.23 -8.71
C VAL A 212 -10.83 -21.82 -8.18
N LEU A 213 -10.54 -20.78 -8.97
CA LEU A 213 -10.76 -19.40 -8.55
C LEU A 213 -12.24 -19.11 -8.32
N ASP A 214 -13.11 -19.58 -9.23
CA ASP A 214 -14.56 -19.44 -9.10
C ASP A 214 -15.10 -20.21 -7.88
N GLY A 215 -14.53 -21.39 -7.58
CA GLY A 215 -14.83 -22.16 -6.38
C GLY A 215 -14.47 -21.40 -5.09
N VAL A 216 -13.31 -20.75 -5.05
CA VAL A 216 -12.90 -19.93 -3.91
C VAL A 216 -13.85 -18.73 -3.74
N VAL A 217 -14.13 -17.99 -4.81
CA VAL A 217 -15.08 -16.85 -4.80
C VAL A 217 -16.46 -17.30 -4.34
N TRP A 218 -16.96 -18.44 -4.85
CA TRP A 218 -18.25 -19.02 -4.45
C TRP A 218 -18.28 -19.39 -2.96
N CYS A 219 -17.23 -20.03 -2.44
CA CYS A 219 -17.13 -20.42 -1.03
C CYS A 219 -17.23 -19.21 -0.10
N PHE A 220 -16.42 -18.17 -0.38
CA PHE A 220 -16.48 -16.91 0.37
C PHE A 220 -17.82 -16.21 0.20
N GLY A 221 -18.37 -16.18 -1.02
CA GLY A 221 -19.70 -15.62 -1.29
C GLY A 221 -20.79 -16.25 -0.43
N LYS A 222 -20.82 -17.60 -0.36
CA LYS A 222 -21.75 -18.34 0.50
C LYS A 222 -21.54 -18.02 1.99
N PHE A 223 -20.30 -17.97 2.42
CA PHE A 223 -19.96 -17.65 3.82
C PHE A 223 -20.46 -16.25 4.21
N PHE A 224 -20.11 -15.22 3.45
CA PHE A 224 -20.53 -13.85 3.76
C PHE A 224 -22.06 -13.64 3.59
N ALA A 225 -22.68 -14.26 2.59
CA ALA A 225 -24.11 -14.22 2.42
C ALA A 225 -24.84 -14.87 3.62
N SER A 226 -24.30 -15.94 4.20
CA SER A 226 -24.88 -16.56 5.40
C SER A 226 -24.83 -15.67 6.64
N LEU A 227 -23.92 -14.68 6.66
CA LEU A 227 -23.82 -13.66 7.69
C LEU A 227 -24.68 -12.41 7.40
N GLY A 228 -25.41 -12.39 6.27
CA GLY A 228 -26.22 -11.25 5.85
C GLY A 228 -25.39 -10.06 5.34
N ILE A 229 -24.12 -10.29 4.97
CA ILE A 229 -23.21 -9.27 4.45
C ILE A 229 -23.34 -9.23 2.93
N ASP A 230 -23.35 -8.02 2.35
CA ASP A 230 -23.31 -7.85 0.90
C ASP A 230 -22.11 -8.54 0.27
N THR A 231 -22.30 -9.13 -0.89
CA THR A 231 -21.30 -9.97 -1.56
C THR A 231 -20.66 -9.33 -2.79
N GLY A 232 -20.97 -8.08 -3.08
CA GLY A 232 -20.45 -7.35 -4.25
C GLY A 232 -18.92 -7.24 -4.30
N PHE A 233 -18.25 -7.24 -3.15
CA PHE A 233 -16.79 -7.18 -3.06
C PHE A 233 -16.10 -8.54 -3.26
N ILE A 234 -16.84 -9.65 -3.18
CA ILE A 234 -16.28 -11.02 -3.18
C ILE A 234 -15.40 -11.31 -4.42
N PRO A 235 -15.78 -10.88 -5.65
CA PRO A 235 -14.93 -11.10 -6.82
C PRO A 235 -13.55 -10.41 -6.74
N ALA A 236 -13.37 -9.43 -5.85
CA ALA A 236 -12.09 -8.75 -5.62
C ALA A 236 -11.22 -9.45 -4.55
N LEU A 237 -11.76 -10.38 -3.74
CA LEU A 237 -11.02 -11.08 -2.69
C LEU A 237 -9.74 -11.78 -3.14
N PRO A 238 -9.64 -12.36 -4.36
CA PRO A 238 -8.37 -12.92 -4.82
C PRO A 238 -7.21 -11.92 -4.77
N THR A 239 -7.45 -10.63 -5.07
CA THR A 239 -6.46 -9.57 -4.92
C THR A 239 -6.03 -9.40 -3.45
N ALA A 240 -6.99 -9.39 -2.52
CA ALA A 240 -6.72 -9.28 -1.09
C ALA A 240 -5.88 -10.45 -0.55
N LEU A 241 -6.20 -11.68 -0.96
CA LEU A 241 -5.48 -12.89 -0.53
C LEU A 241 -4.05 -12.93 -1.08
N MET A 242 -3.85 -12.44 -2.28
CA MET A 242 -2.52 -12.38 -2.90
C MET A 242 -1.65 -11.24 -2.36
N LYS A 243 -2.23 -10.17 -1.85
CA LYS A 243 -1.51 -8.96 -1.47
C LYS A 243 -0.41 -9.18 -0.42
N PRO A 244 -0.63 -9.88 0.70
CA PRO A 244 0.42 -10.19 1.66
C PRO A 244 1.52 -11.11 1.11
N LEU A 245 1.19 -11.93 0.11
CA LEU A 245 2.08 -12.96 -0.45
C LEU A 245 2.95 -12.44 -1.59
N SER A 246 2.34 -11.72 -2.54
CA SER A 246 2.99 -11.29 -3.77
C SER A 246 2.37 -10.03 -4.35
N GLY A 247 3.13 -8.93 -4.39
CA GLY A 247 2.68 -7.67 -4.99
C GLY A 247 2.38 -7.79 -6.50
N ASN A 248 3.20 -8.55 -7.23
CA ASN A 248 2.95 -8.85 -8.65
C ASN A 248 1.73 -9.76 -8.83
N GLY A 249 1.53 -10.74 -7.93
CA GLY A 249 0.35 -11.60 -7.93
C GLY A 249 -0.92 -10.82 -7.65
N ALA A 250 -0.94 -9.96 -6.66
CA ALA A 250 -2.08 -9.10 -6.35
C ALA A 250 -2.38 -8.13 -7.50
N ARG A 251 -1.34 -7.56 -8.14
CA ARG A 251 -1.48 -6.74 -9.35
C ARG A 251 -2.11 -7.51 -10.51
N ALA A 252 -1.68 -8.74 -10.72
CA ALA A 252 -2.24 -9.59 -11.76
C ALA A 252 -3.72 -9.96 -11.47
N MET A 253 -4.09 -10.22 -10.20
CA MET A 253 -5.49 -10.42 -9.78
C MET A 253 -6.34 -9.14 -9.97
N MET A 254 -5.78 -7.96 -9.70
CA MET A 254 -6.44 -6.69 -10.00
C MET A 254 -6.70 -6.53 -11.50
N LEU A 255 -5.71 -6.79 -12.34
CA LEU A 255 -5.85 -6.71 -13.79
C LEU A 255 -6.87 -7.71 -14.31
N GLU A 256 -6.88 -8.91 -13.77
CA GLU A 256 -7.86 -9.95 -14.08
C GLU A 256 -9.28 -9.49 -13.69
N ALA A 257 -9.48 -8.91 -12.52
CA ALA A 257 -10.77 -8.36 -12.11
C ALA A 257 -11.23 -7.24 -13.06
N ILE A 258 -10.33 -6.36 -13.47
CA ILE A 258 -10.61 -5.30 -14.45
C ILE A 258 -11.05 -5.87 -15.81
N GLN A 259 -10.35 -6.91 -16.29
CA GLN A 259 -10.62 -7.52 -17.59
C GLN A 259 -11.95 -8.29 -17.62
N ASN A 260 -12.29 -8.98 -16.53
CA ASN A 260 -13.50 -9.80 -16.51
C ASN A 260 -14.78 -9.05 -16.13
N TYR A 261 -14.66 -8.04 -15.27
CA TYR A 261 -15.84 -7.31 -14.78
C TYR A 261 -15.98 -5.91 -15.40
N GLY A 262 -14.95 -5.43 -16.11
CA GLY A 262 -14.87 -4.08 -16.67
C GLY A 262 -14.13 -3.11 -15.74
N ALA A 263 -13.41 -2.14 -16.35
CA ALA A 263 -12.48 -1.25 -15.63
C ALA A 263 -13.15 -0.38 -14.56
N ASP A 264 -14.41 0.03 -14.80
CA ASP A 264 -15.16 0.88 -13.88
C ASP A 264 -16.26 0.13 -13.13
N SER A 265 -16.24 -1.23 -13.12
CA SER A 265 -17.13 -2.04 -12.31
C SER A 265 -16.75 -1.98 -10.82
N PHE A 266 -17.73 -2.26 -9.93
CA PHE A 266 -17.48 -2.31 -8.49
C PHE A 266 -16.40 -3.31 -8.09
N PRO A 267 -16.36 -4.57 -8.59
CA PRO A 267 -15.28 -5.50 -8.29
C PRO A 267 -13.89 -5.00 -8.71
N ALA A 268 -13.77 -4.35 -9.88
CA ALA A 268 -12.52 -3.78 -10.36
C ALA A 268 -12.08 -2.58 -9.49
N PHE A 269 -13.05 -1.76 -9.06
CA PHE A 269 -12.81 -0.66 -8.14
C PHE A 269 -12.27 -1.16 -6.80
N VAL A 270 -12.97 -2.10 -6.15
CA VAL A 270 -12.56 -2.71 -4.87
C VAL A 270 -11.19 -3.37 -4.99
N SER A 271 -10.95 -4.15 -6.07
CA SER A 271 -9.68 -4.80 -6.33
C SER A 271 -8.53 -3.78 -6.47
N SER A 272 -8.80 -2.64 -7.13
CA SER A 272 -7.83 -1.55 -7.27
C SER A 272 -7.52 -0.89 -5.92
N VAL A 273 -8.52 -0.66 -5.08
CA VAL A 273 -8.32 -0.11 -3.72
C VAL A 273 -7.56 -1.11 -2.85
N MET A 274 -7.89 -2.41 -2.89
CA MET A 274 -7.16 -3.45 -2.18
C MET A 274 -5.69 -3.53 -2.61
N GLN A 275 -5.41 -3.43 -3.92
CA GLN A 275 -4.04 -3.42 -4.43
C GLN A 275 -3.22 -2.25 -3.87
N GLY A 276 -3.84 -1.09 -3.68
CA GLY A 276 -3.20 0.10 -3.13
C GLY A 276 -3.18 0.19 -1.60
N SER A 277 -3.92 -0.67 -0.88
CA SER A 277 -4.20 -0.48 0.56
C SER A 277 -3.06 -0.87 1.51
N THR A 278 -2.15 -1.73 1.10
CA THR A 278 -0.99 -2.21 1.88
C THR A 278 0.18 -2.51 0.97
N GLU A 279 1.35 -2.82 1.53
CA GLU A 279 2.49 -3.39 0.80
C GLU A 279 2.45 -4.93 0.82
N THR A 280 3.46 -5.56 0.21
CA THR A 280 3.57 -7.03 0.17
C THR A 280 4.25 -7.54 1.44
N THR A 281 3.49 -7.72 2.48
CA THR A 281 3.96 -7.91 3.86
C THR A 281 4.97 -9.03 4.03
N LEU A 282 4.68 -10.24 3.56
CA LEU A 282 5.60 -11.38 3.75
C LEU A 282 6.87 -11.23 2.92
N TYR A 283 6.80 -10.60 1.75
CA TYR A 283 7.98 -10.28 0.95
C TYR A 283 8.87 -9.24 1.65
N VAL A 284 8.28 -8.17 2.18
CA VAL A 284 9.01 -7.11 2.92
C VAL A 284 9.71 -7.71 4.14
N ILE A 285 9.02 -8.54 4.91
CA ILE A 285 9.58 -9.24 6.08
C ILE A 285 10.76 -10.14 5.67
N ALA A 286 10.58 -10.97 4.65
CA ALA A 286 11.62 -11.89 4.18
C ALA A 286 12.85 -11.14 3.63
N LEU A 287 12.62 -10.07 2.86
CA LEU A 287 13.67 -9.28 2.27
C LEU A 287 14.52 -8.55 3.33
N TYR A 288 13.87 -7.83 4.22
CA TYR A 288 14.58 -6.97 5.17
C TYR A 288 15.21 -7.76 6.32
N PHE A 289 14.50 -8.72 6.90
CA PHE A 289 15.10 -9.59 7.92
C PHE A 289 16.15 -10.51 7.34
N GLY A 290 15.93 -11.02 6.11
CA GLY A 290 16.91 -11.84 5.40
C GLY A 290 18.24 -11.11 5.15
N ALA A 291 18.19 -9.83 4.77
CA ALA A 291 19.37 -9.01 4.51
C ALA A 291 20.29 -8.88 5.75
N VAL A 292 19.70 -8.82 6.95
CA VAL A 292 20.44 -8.69 8.22
C VAL A 292 20.52 -10.02 9.00
N LYS A 293 20.14 -11.14 8.36
CA LYS A 293 20.22 -12.50 8.91
C LYS A 293 19.41 -12.72 10.19
N ILE A 294 18.30 -12.01 10.35
CA ILE A 294 17.36 -12.25 11.44
C ILE A 294 16.53 -13.49 11.11
N ALA A 295 16.60 -14.51 11.96
CA ALA A 295 15.83 -15.75 11.85
C ALA A 295 14.53 -15.73 12.67
N GLN A 296 14.53 -15.05 13.81
CA GLN A 296 13.38 -14.99 14.71
C GLN A 296 12.64 -13.65 14.57
N THR A 297 11.50 -13.68 13.90
CA THR A 297 10.69 -12.48 13.58
C THR A 297 9.85 -11.97 14.74
N ARG A 298 9.74 -12.74 15.84
CA ARG A 298 8.91 -12.42 17.01
C ARG A 298 7.46 -12.04 16.60
N HIS A 299 7.01 -10.88 17.03
CA HIS A 299 5.64 -10.38 16.74
C HIS A 299 5.53 -9.54 15.46
N ALA A 300 6.56 -9.49 14.61
CA ALA A 300 6.52 -8.73 13.35
C ALA A 300 5.42 -9.25 12.42
N VAL A 301 5.41 -10.57 12.16
CA VAL A 301 4.45 -11.20 11.24
C VAL A 301 3.00 -11.00 11.70
N PRO A 302 2.59 -11.35 12.93
CA PRO A 302 1.20 -11.16 13.33
C PRO A 302 0.76 -9.70 13.37
N CYS A 303 1.63 -8.76 13.76
CA CYS A 303 1.28 -7.33 13.75
C CYS A 303 1.12 -6.79 12.31
N ALA A 304 1.98 -7.20 11.39
CA ALA A 304 1.91 -6.79 9.99
C ALA A 304 0.69 -7.39 9.28
N LEU A 305 0.38 -8.67 9.47
CA LEU A 305 -0.83 -9.29 8.92
C LEU A 305 -2.12 -8.71 9.53
N PHE A 306 -2.10 -8.28 10.79
CA PHE A 306 -3.21 -7.55 11.38
C PHE A 306 -3.42 -6.18 10.69
N ALA A 307 -2.33 -5.47 10.39
CA ALA A 307 -2.40 -4.23 9.62
C ALA A 307 -2.97 -4.46 8.21
N ASP A 308 -2.56 -5.55 7.52
CA ASP A 308 -3.12 -5.94 6.23
C ASP A 308 -4.62 -6.22 6.32
N PHE A 309 -5.04 -6.99 7.33
CA PHE A 309 -6.46 -7.29 7.54
C PHE A 309 -7.29 -6.02 7.71
N VAL A 310 -6.82 -5.08 8.52
CA VAL A 310 -7.51 -3.78 8.72
C VAL A 310 -7.47 -2.96 7.43
N GLY A 311 -6.35 -2.92 6.71
CA GLY A 311 -6.22 -2.22 5.43
C GLY A 311 -7.16 -2.76 4.35
N ILE A 312 -7.26 -4.08 4.22
CA ILE A 312 -8.18 -4.74 3.28
C ILE A 312 -9.64 -4.48 3.68
N THR A 313 -9.96 -4.60 4.97
CA THR A 313 -11.32 -4.30 5.46
C THR A 313 -11.69 -2.84 5.21
N ALA A 314 -10.78 -1.91 5.47
CA ALA A 314 -10.95 -0.50 5.18
C ALA A 314 -11.13 -0.25 3.67
N ALA A 315 -10.35 -0.95 2.82
CA ALA A 315 -10.49 -0.87 1.36
C ALA A 315 -11.90 -1.28 0.90
N ILE A 316 -12.48 -2.33 1.48
CA ILE A 316 -13.86 -2.73 1.20
C ILE A 316 -14.84 -1.64 1.62
N VAL A 317 -14.75 -1.21 2.89
CA VAL A 317 -15.68 -0.20 3.45
C VAL A 317 -15.64 1.12 2.66
N PHE A 318 -14.44 1.62 2.35
CA PHE A 318 -14.31 2.85 1.57
C PHE A 318 -14.73 2.67 0.12
N SER A 319 -14.58 1.47 -0.45
CA SER A 319 -15.10 1.20 -1.78
C SER A 319 -16.62 1.28 -1.81
N TYR A 320 -17.32 0.75 -0.84
CA TYR A 320 -18.78 0.94 -0.72
C TYR A 320 -19.16 2.41 -0.51
N LEU A 321 -18.41 3.14 0.32
CA LEU A 321 -18.67 4.56 0.55
C LEU A 321 -18.55 5.40 -0.72
N PHE A 322 -17.55 5.10 -1.58
CA PHE A 322 -17.26 5.91 -2.77
C PHE A 322 -17.99 5.43 -4.02
N TYR A 323 -18.27 4.15 -4.12
CA TYR A 323 -18.86 3.52 -5.29
C TYR A 323 -20.34 3.11 -5.04
N GLU A 324 -21.11 3.85 -4.23
CA GLU A 324 -22.53 3.54 -4.10
C GLU A 324 -23.18 3.39 -5.49
N SER A 325 -23.71 2.18 -5.76
CA SER A 325 -24.26 1.80 -7.05
C SER A 325 -25.36 2.75 -7.48
N ILE A 326 -25.18 3.24 -8.68
CA ILE A 326 -26.20 3.86 -9.50
C ILE A 326 -27.32 2.85 -9.76
#